data_0394222a10abd7f0ac54e8e7548496f5
#
_entry.id   0394222a10abd7f0ac54e8e7548496f5
#
_cell.length_a   1.000
_cell.length_b   1.000
_cell.length_c   1.000
_cell.angle_alpha   90.00
_cell.angle_beta   90.00
_cell.angle_gamma   90.00
#
_symmetry.space_group_name_H-M   'P 1'
#
loop_
_entity.id
_entity.type
_entity.pdbx_description
1 polymer ?
#
loop_
_entity_poly.entity_id
_entity_poly.type
_entity_poly.pdbx_seq_one_letter_code
_entity_poly.pdbx_strand_id
1 'polypeptide(L)'
;STVVVDLDIAFGTAGLNFNQDPPQGIAEAVFAPERLDSNMLDRLLSRCSDNLALLAAPAILDRTVDLDEDALEQLLDLLRASVPCIILDVPHQWNAWVKRTVLGADEILIVAEPELASLRNAKNLVDLSRATRPNDAVARLVLNRVGVPKRPEINAGEFSKALGIDVLSTVPFDAQLFGTAANNGQMIAEVQAGSKATEAFTQIASALTGRPQADVDAALR
;
A
#
# COMPACT_ATOMS: atom_id res chain seq x y z
N SER A 1 10.05 -9.98 -8.69
CA SER A 1 9.27 -8.91 -9.28
C SER A 1 8.03 -8.62 -8.44
N THR A 2 7.59 -7.37 -8.41
CA THR A 2 6.47 -6.87 -7.60
C THR A 2 5.56 -6.02 -8.47
N VAL A 3 4.26 -6.12 -8.25
CA VAL A 3 3.28 -5.19 -8.84
C VAL A 3 2.62 -4.41 -7.70
N VAL A 4 2.58 -3.09 -7.83
CA VAL A 4 1.74 -2.21 -7.01
C VAL A 4 0.45 -1.96 -7.78
N VAL A 5 -0.68 -2.12 -7.11
CA VAL A 5 -2.02 -1.85 -7.66
C VAL A 5 -2.64 -0.71 -6.88
N ASP A 6 -2.88 0.41 -7.55
CA ASP A 6 -3.56 1.56 -6.95
C ASP A 6 -5.08 1.37 -7.05
N LEU A 7 -5.68 1.00 -5.92
CA LEU A 7 -7.12 0.75 -5.81
C LEU A 7 -7.92 2.00 -5.43
N ASP A 8 -7.27 3.15 -5.22
CA ASP A 8 -7.97 4.43 -5.12
C ASP A 8 -8.25 4.98 -6.52
N ILE A 9 -9.20 4.35 -7.20
CA ILE A 9 -9.50 4.62 -8.61
C ILE A 9 -9.91 6.08 -8.84
N ALA A 10 -10.46 6.73 -7.83
CA ALA A 10 -10.91 8.12 -7.95
C ALA A 10 -9.79 9.15 -7.74
N PHE A 11 -8.92 8.91 -6.78
CA PHE A 11 -7.92 9.89 -6.33
C PHE A 11 -6.53 9.30 -6.10
N GLY A 12 -6.26 8.11 -6.63
CA GLY A 12 -4.97 7.45 -6.51
C GLY A 12 -3.83 8.27 -7.10
N THR A 13 -2.73 8.31 -6.42
CA THR A 13 -1.55 9.10 -6.79
C THR A 13 -0.29 8.27 -6.97
N ALA A 14 -0.40 6.94 -6.92
CA ALA A 14 0.77 6.09 -7.10
C ALA A 14 1.47 6.34 -8.45
N GLY A 15 0.71 6.62 -9.51
CA GLY A 15 1.28 7.03 -10.79
C GLY A 15 2.24 8.21 -10.67
N LEU A 16 1.82 9.27 -10.00
CA LEU A 16 2.65 10.46 -9.78
C LEU A 16 3.87 10.15 -8.90
N ASN A 17 3.69 9.35 -7.85
CA ASN A 17 4.75 8.98 -6.92
C ASN A 17 5.86 8.16 -7.59
N PHE A 18 5.52 7.37 -8.62
CA PHE A 18 6.47 6.59 -9.42
C PHE A 18 6.90 7.29 -10.72
N ASN A 19 6.56 8.58 -10.88
CA ASN A 19 6.79 9.34 -12.11
C ASN A 19 6.29 8.60 -13.36
N GLN A 20 5.10 8.00 -13.26
CA GLN A 20 4.39 7.33 -14.32
C GLN A 20 3.09 8.08 -14.60
N ASP A 21 2.77 8.28 -15.86
CA ASP A 21 1.50 8.88 -16.29
C ASP A 21 0.87 8.01 -17.39
N PRO A 22 0.44 6.79 -17.06
CA PRO A 22 -0.13 5.90 -18.06
C PRO A 22 -1.50 6.43 -18.50
N PRO A 23 -1.78 6.43 -19.81
CA PRO A 23 -3.07 6.87 -20.33
C PRO A 23 -4.22 5.92 -19.97
N GLN A 24 -3.88 4.70 -19.58
CA GLN A 24 -4.78 3.63 -19.16
C GLN A 24 -4.24 3.02 -17.87
N GLY A 25 -5.13 2.50 -17.05
CA GLY A 25 -4.78 1.92 -15.77
C GLY A 25 -5.77 0.85 -15.36
N ILE A 26 -5.93 0.65 -14.05
CA ILE A 26 -6.82 -0.36 -13.48
C ILE A 26 -8.26 -0.24 -13.98
N ALA A 27 -8.73 0.97 -14.29
CA ALA A 27 -10.10 1.19 -14.76
C ALA A 27 -10.43 0.39 -16.03
N GLU A 28 -9.51 0.30 -16.99
CA GLU A 28 -9.68 -0.52 -18.19
C GLU A 28 -9.86 -2.02 -17.86
N ALA A 29 -9.12 -2.52 -16.87
CA ALA A 29 -9.22 -3.91 -16.46
C ALA A 29 -10.56 -4.24 -15.77
N VAL A 30 -11.06 -3.33 -14.92
CA VAL A 30 -12.24 -3.60 -14.10
C VAL A 30 -13.56 -3.22 -14.78
N PHE A 31 -13.53 -2.32 -15.78
CA PHE A 31 -14.73 -1.93 -16.54
C PHE A 31 -15.03 -2.81 -17.75
N ALA A 32 -14.06 -3.60 -18.20
CA ALA A 32 -14.23 -4.54 -19.30
C ALA A 32 -13.63 -5.91 -18.95
N PRO A 33 -14.09 -6.56 -17.87
CA PRO A 33 -13.50 -7.80 -17.36
C PRO A 33 -13.54 -8.94 -18.39
N GLU A 34 -14.49 -8.93 -19.32
CA GLU A 34 -14.59 -9.90 -20.42
C GLU A 34 -13.43 -9.81 -21.43
N ARG A 35 -12.68 -8.71 -21.41
CA ARG A 35 -11.51 -8.48 -22.29
C ARG A 35 -10.19 -8.71 -21.56
N LEU A 36 -10.26 -8.91 -20.24
CA LEU A 36 -9.08 -9.02 -19.41
C LEU A 36 -8.39 -10.38 -19.62
N ASP A 37 -7.21 -10.32 -20.22
CA ASP A 37 -6.30 -11.43 -20.36
C ASP A 37 -4.86 -11.01 -20.00
N SER A 38 -3.92 -11.92 -20.05
CA SER A 38 -2.51 -11.64 -19.75
C SER A 38 -1.90 -10.60 -20.69
N ASN A 39 -2.27 -10.58 -21.96
CA ASN A 39 -1.76 -9.59 -22.93
C ASN A 39 -2.30 -8.18 -22.63
N MET A 40 -3.56 -8.08 -22.23
CA MET A 40 -4.14 -6.81 -21.82
C MET A 40 -3.50 -6.33 -20.51
N LEU A 41 -3.35 -7.21 -19.52
CA LEU A 41 -2.68 -6.90 -18.25
C LEU A 41 -1.26 -6.36 -18.48
N ASP A 42 -0.44 -7.02 -19.30
CA ASP A 42 0.92 -6.57 -19.62
C ASP A 42 0.96 -5.16 -20.25
N ARG A 43 -0.06 -4.78 -21.00
CA ARG A 43 -0.17 -3.43 -21.60
C ARG A 43 -0.61 -2.37 -20.60
N LEU A 44 -1.35 -2.74 -19.57
CA LEU A 44 -1.82 -1.83 -18.53
C LEU A 44 -0.77 -1.57 -17.45
N LEU A 45 0.19 -2.49 -17.31
CA LEU A 45 1.27 -2.37 -16.35
C LEU A 45 2.32 -1.36 -16.82
N SER A 46 2.57 -0.34 -16.01
CA SER A 46 3.67 0.60 -16.19
C SER A 46 4.93 0.08 -15.50
N ARG A 47 6.02 -0.08 -16.24
CA ARG A 47 7.30 -0.55 -15.68
C ARG A 47 8.02 0.59 -14.97
N CYS A 48 8.12 0.52 -13.64
CA CYS A 48 8.82 1.51 -12.82
C CYS A 48 10.31 1.18 -12.65
N SER A 49 10.67 -0.10 -12.60
CA SER A 49 12.05 -0.58 -12.57
C SER A 49 12.14 -2.02 -13.12
N ASP A 50 13.32 -2.64 -13.05
CA ASP A 50 13.50 -4.03 -13.50
C ASP A 50 12.64 -5.04 -12.71
N ASN A 51 12.30 -4.71 -11.48
CA ASN A 51 11.57 -5.60 -10.58
C ASN A 51 10.25 -5.02 -10.05
N LEU A 52 9.84 -3.84 -10.53
CA LEU A 52 8.65 -3.14 -10.07
C LEU A 52 7.82 -2.66 -11.24
N ALA A 53 6.56 -3.06 -11.25
CA ALA A 53 5.55 -2.52 -12.14
C ALA A 53 4.37 -1.92 -11.33
N LEU A 54 3.64 -1.03 -11.95
CA LEU A 54 2.51 -0.33 -11.38
C LEU A 54 1.28 -0.53 -12.26
N LEU A 55 0.18 -0.91 -11.66
CA LEU A 55 -1.16 -0.78 -12.22
C LEU A 55 -1.80 0.47 -11.60
N ALA A 56 -1.71 1.59 -12.30
CA ALA A 56 -2.09 2.89 -11.78
C ALA A 56 -3.60 3.11 -11.78
N ALA A 57 -4.08 3.97 -10.89
CA ALA A 57 -5.40 4.57 -11.01
C ALA A 57 -5.49 5.43 -12.27
N PRO A 58 -6.70 5.63 -12.85
CA PRO A 58 -6.86 6.47 -14.04
C PRO A 58 -6.57 7.94 -13.73
N ALA A 59 -6.00 8.64 -14.70
CA ALA A 59 -5.71 10.08 -14.57
C ALA A 59 -6.95 10.98 -14.73
N ILE A 60 -8.10 10.43 -15.14
CA ILE A 60 -9.30 11.20 -15.51
C ILE A 60 -10.52 10.65 -14.76
N LEU A 61 -11.30 11.55 -14.18
CA LEU A 61 -12.59 11.27 -13.53
C LEU A 61 -13.75 11.44 -14.54
N ASP A 62 -13.73 10.71 -15.64
CA ASP A 62 -14.78 10.76 -16.65
C ASP A 62 -15.97 9.85 -16.35
N ARG A 63 -15.81 8.94 -15.41
CA ARG A 63 -16.81 7.94 -14.99
C ARG A 63 -16.90 7.82 -13.48
N THR A 64 -18.10 7.55 -13.00
CA THR A 64 -18.27 7.08 -11.63
C THR A 64 -17.72 5.67 -11.50
N VAL A 65 -16.94 5.42 -10.47
CA VAL A 65 -16.32 4.11 -10.24
C VAL A 65 -17.08 3.41 -9.12
N ASP A 66 -17.86 2.41 -9.50
CA ASP A 66 -18.34 1.39 -8.59
C ASP A 66 -17.60 0.09 -8.98
N LEU A 67 -16.66 -0.30 -8.13
CA LEU A 67 -15.79 -1.43 -8.42
C LEU A 67 -16.54 -2.73 -8.16
N ASP A 68 -16.75 -3.51 -9.22
CA ASP A 68 -17.33 -4.84 -9.12
C ASP A 68 -16.36 -5.82 -8.45
N GLU A 69 -16.83 -6.55 -7.44
CA GLU A 69 -16.00 -7.46 -6.64
C GLU A 69 -15.43 -8.61 -7.47
N ASP A 70 -16.22 -9.15 -8.41
CA ASP A 70 -15.80 -10.29 -9.22
C ASP A 70 -14.81 -9.86 -10.32
N ALA A 71 -14.98 -8.66 -10.88
CA ALA A 71 -14.02 -8.07 -11.82
C ALA A 71 -12.66 -7.82 -11.15
N LEU A 72 -12.66 -7.33 -9.91
CA LEU A 72 -11.42 -7.16 -9.13
C LEU A 72 -10.77 -8.52 -8.84
N GLU A 73 -11.53 -9.52 -8.43
CA GLU A 73 -10.97 -10.86 -8.13
C GLU A 73 -10.35 -11.49 -9.38
N GLN A 74 -11.01 -11.37 -10.53
CA GLN A 74 -10.46 -11.84 -11.81
C GLN A 74 -9.11 -11.17 -12.14
N LEU A 75 -8.99 -9.86 -11.93
CA LEU A 75 -7.73 -9.13 -12.08
C LEU A 75 -6.65 -9.65 -11.11
N LEU A 76 -7.01 -9.82 -9.84
CA LEU A 76 -6.07 -10.33 -8.83
C LEU A 76 -5.60 -11.75 -9.13
N ASP A 77 -6.47 -12.62 -9.66
CA ASP A 77 -6.09 -13.99 -10.06
C ASP A 77 -5.08 -13.99 -11.22
N LEU A 78 -5.25 -13.11 -12.21
CA LEU A 78 -4.26 -12.95 -13.28
C LEU A 78 -2.92 -12.42 -12.74
N LEU A 79 -2.94 -11.46 -11.83
CA LEU A 79 -1.74 -10.94 -11.20
C LEU A 79 -1.02 -12.01 -10.37
N ARG A 80 -1.76 -12.80 -9.56
CA ARG A 80 -1.21 -13.92 -8.78
C ARG A 80 -0.52 -14.96 -9.65
N ALA A 81 -1.05 -15.21 -10.85
CA ALA A 81 -0.43 -16.13 -11.82
C ALA A 81 0.84 -15.55 -12.48
N SER A 82 1.02 -14.23 -12.47
CA SER A 82 2.07 -13.54 -13.21
C SER A 82 3.26 -13.12 -12.34
N VAL A 83 3.03 -12.75 -11.07
CA VAL A 83 4.07 -12.20 -10.19
C VAL A 83 4.01 -12.77 -8.78
N PRO A 84 5.18 -12.89 -8.11
CA PRO A 84 5.25 -13.47 -6.77
C PRO A 84 4.82 -12.51 -5.64
N CYS A 85 4.72 -11.20 -5.93
CA CYS A 85 4.37 -10.21 -4.91
C CYS A 85 3.45 -9.14 -5.51
N ILE A 86 2.30 -8.93 -4.86
CA ILE A 86 1.33 -7.91 -5.23
C ILE A 86 1.11 -7.02 -4.00
N ILE A 87 1.26 -5.71 -4.18
CA ILE A 87 0.96 -4.71 -3.15
C ILE A 87 -0.32 -3.98 -3.56
N LEU A 88 -1.35 -4.08 -2.74
CA LEU A 88 -2.62 -3.43 -2.97
C LEU A 88 -2.67 -2.14 -2.14
N ASP A 89 -2.69 -0.99 -2.80
CA ASP A 89 -2.92 0.31 -2.17
C ASP A 89 -4.43 0.53 -2.05
N VAL A 90 -4.95 0.24 -0.86
CA VAL A 90 -6.40 0.21 -0.60
C VAL A 90 -6.85 1.57 -0.06
N PRO A 91 -7.83 2.24 -0.69
CA PRO A 91 -8.29 3.56 -0.27
C PRO A 91 -8.94 3.54 1.12
N HIS A 92 -8.91 4.68 1.81
CA HIS A 92 -9.52 4.87 3.13
C HIS A 92 -11.05 4.92 3.04
N GLN A 93 -11.66 3.82 2.65
CA GLN A 93 -13.10 3.61 2.61
C GLN A 93 -13.44 2.20 3.12
N TRP A 94 -14.72 1.97 3.45
CA TRP A 94 -15.15 0.67 3.94
C TRP A 94 -16.45 0.25 3.25
N ASN A 95 -16.32 -0.58 2.24
CA ASN A 95 -17.42 -1.17 1.46
C ASN A 95 -17.18 -2.67 1.25
N ALA A 96 -18.01 -3.32 0.45
CA ALA A 96 -17.97 -4.77 0.30
C ALA A 96 -16.66 -5.25 -0.36
N TRP A 97 -16.23 -4.62 -1.46
CA TRP A 97 -15.01 -5.02 -2.15
C TRP A 97 -13.75 -4.73 -1.33
N VAL A 98 -13.65 -3.59 -0.63
CA VAL A 98 -12.52 -3.29 0.27
C VAL A 98 -12.42 -4.33 1.37
N LYS A 99 -13.54 -4.68 2.01
CA LYS A 99 -13.58 -5.72 3.03
C LYS A 99 -13.08 -7.06 2.48
N ARG A 100 -13.57 -7.48 1.31
CA ARG A 100 -13.17 -8.73 0.66
C ARG A 100 -11.67 -8.73 0.33
N THR A 101 -11.17 -7.65 -0.26
CA THR A 101 -9.76 -7.49 -0.62
C THR A 101 -8.84 -7.55 0.60
N VAL A 102 -9.14 -6.77 1.65
CA VAL A 102 -8.33 -6.75 2.87
C VAL A 102 -8.33 -8.12 3.56
N LEU A 103 -9.49 -8.78 3.67
CA LEU A 103 -9.57 -10.09 4.31
C LEU A 103 -9.03 -11.24 3.46
N GLY A 104 -8.91 -11.06 2.15
CA GLY A 104 -8.33 -12.04 1.21
C GLY A 104 -6.81 -11.91 1.01
N ALA A 105 -6.18 -10.86 1.54
CA ALA A 105 -4.73 -10.66 1.42
C ALA A 105 -3.94 -11.60 2.34
N ASP A 106 -2.77 -12.08 1.92
CA ASP A 106 -1.89 -12.91 2.76
C ASP A 106 -1.35 -12.13 3.96
N GLU A 107 -0.95 -10.87 3.73
CA GLU A 107 -0.45 -9.94 4.75
C GLU A 107 -1.29 -8.65 4.76
N ILE A 108 -1.66 -8.18 5.94
CA ILE A 108 -2.38 -6.91 6.13
C ILE A 108 -1.45 -5.93 6.84
N LEU A 109 -1.15 -4.80 6.19
CA LEU A 109 -0.39 -3.70 6.76
C LEU A 109 -1.33 -2.52 7.04
N ILE A 110 -1.56 -2.24 8.32
CA ILE A 110 -2.34 -1.08 8.77
C ILE A 110 -1.40 0.09 8.95
N VAL A 111 -1.66 1.19 8.23
CA VAL A 111 -0.94 2.44 8.38
C VAL A 111 -1.82 3.42 9.15
N ALA A 112 -1.35 3.90 10.30
CA ALA A 112 -2.10 4.78 11.21
C ALA A 112 -1.27 6.01 11.59
N GLU A 113 -1.92 7.13 11.88
CA GLU A 113 -1.27 8.26 12.55
C GLU A 113 -1.35 8.10 14.08
N PRO A 114 -0.43 8.69 14.85
CA PRO A 114 -0.39 8.54 16.31
C PRO A 114 -1.46 9.40 17.02
N GLU A 115 -2.73 9.13 16.70
CA GLU A 115 -3.90 9.86 17.20
C GLU A 115 -5.08 8.94 17.50
N LEU A 116 -6.06 9.42 18.27
CA LEU A 116 -7.17 8.62 18.78
C LEU A 116 -8.09 8.09 17.67
N ALA A 117 -8.34 8.87 16.61
CA ALA A 117 -9.19 8.44 15.50
C ALA A 117 -8.57 7.25 14.77
N SER A 118 -7.28 7.35 14.44
CA SER A 118 -6.51 6.28 13.80
C SER A 118 -6.38 5.05 14.72
N LEU A 119 -6.17 5.24 16.02
CA LEU A 119 -6.16 4.15 17.00
C LEU A 119 -7.47 3.36 17.00
N ARG A 120 -8.61 4.06 17.04
CA ARG A 120 -9.94 3.44 17.00
C ARG A 120 -10.15 2.66 15.70
N ASN A 121 -9.79 3.25 14.55
CA ASN A 121 -9.97 2.61 13.24
C ASN A 121 -9.07 1.38 13.09
N ALA A 122 -7.78 1.49 13.50
CA ALA A 122 -6.86 0.37 13.53
C ALA A 122 -7.37 -0.76 14.45
N LYS A 123 -7.94 -0.44 15.62
CA LYS A 123 -8.54 -1.42 16.53
C LYS A 123 -9.66 -2.19 15.84
N ASN A 124 -10.56 -1.50 15.15
CA ASN A 124 -11.66 -2.15 14.43
C ASN A 124 -11.15 -3.12 13.35
N LEU A 125 -10.11 -2.74 12.59
CA LEU A 125 -9.50 -3.60 11.56
C LEU A 125 -8.79 -4.82 12.18
N VAL A 126 -8.04 -4.64 13.26
CA VAL A 126 -7.36 -5.72 13.97
C VAL A 126 -8.39 -6.72 14.54
N ASP A 127 -9.43 -6.23 15.21
CA ASP A 127 -10.45 -7.09 15.79
C ASP A 127 -11.23 -7.86 14.71
N LEU A 128 -11.57 -7.20 13.60
CA LEU A 128 -12.22 -7.85 12.46
C LEU A 128 -11.32 -8.93 11.85
N SER A 129 -10.04 -8.63 11.62
CA SER A 129 -9.08 -9.59 11.07
C SER A 129 -8.96 -10.81 11.98
N ARG A 130 -8.83 -10.63 13.29
CA ARG A 130 -8.78 -11.73 14.26
C ARG A 130 -10.05 -12.59 14.26
N ALA A 131 -11.21 -11.94 14.16
CA ALA A 131 -12.50 -12.65 14.18
C ALA A 131 -12.73 -13.48 12.91
N THR A 132 -12.27 -13.00 11.77
CA THR A 132 -12.52 -13.65 10.46
C THR A 132 -11.40 -14.56 10.01
N ARG A 133 -10.17 -14.33 10.51
CA ARG A 133 -8.95 -15.05 10.11
C ARG A 133 -8.18 -15.57 11.35
N PRO A 134 -8.79 -16.41 12.18
CA PRO A 134 -8.20 -16.82 13.48
C PRO A 134 -6.92 -17.65 13.37
N ASN A 135 -6.66 -18.24 12.20
CA ASN A 135 -5.49 -19.10 11.94
C ASN A 135 -4.40 -18.41 11.12
N ASP A 136 -4.63 -17.17 10.69
CA ASP A 136 -3.69 -16.42 9.86
C ASP A 136 -2.81 -15.50 10.70
N ALA A 137 -1.78 -14.95 10.06
CA ALA A 137 -0.94 -13.94 10.70
C ALA A 137 -1.78 -12.72 11.11
N VAL A 138 -1.48 -12.18 12.28
CA VAL A 138 -2.12 -10.95 12.77
C VAL A 138 -1.67 -9.78 11.89
N ALA A 139 -2.60 -8.86 11.59
CA ALA A 139 -2.28 -7.64 10.87
C ALA A 139 -1.10 -6.89 11.51
N ARG A 140 -0.23 -6.32 10.69
CA ARG A 140 0.92 -5.52 11.10
C ARG A 140 0.55 -4.04 11.17
N LEU A 141 1.18 -3.31 12.08
CA LEU A 141 0.91 -1.89 12.31
C LEU A 141 2.15 -1.05 12.07
N VAL A 142 1.99 0.01 11.27
CA VAL A 142 2.97 1.08 11.09
C VAL A 142 2.37 2.39 11.55
N LEU A 143 3.10 3.15 12.36
CA LEU A 143 2.72 4.52 12.70
C LEU A 143 3.42 5.48 11.74
N ASN A 144 2.62 6.24 10.99
CA ASN A 144 3.09 7.22 10.03
C ASN A 144 3.02 8.64 10.61
N ARG A 145 3.83 9.55 10.08
CA ARG A 145 3.87 10.97 10.46
C ARG A 145 4.12 11.19 11.95
N VAL A 146 5.01 10.38 12.53
CA VAL A 146 5.37 10.48 13.95
C VAL A 146 6.28 11.69 14.18
N GLY A 147 6.00 12.49 15.21
CA GLY A 147 6.81 13.64 15.57
C GLY A 147 6.40 14.93 14.83
N VAL A 148 5.15 15.09 14.44
CA VAL A 148 4.66 16.38 13.91
C VAL A 148 4.80 17.45 14.97
N PRO A 149 5.50 18.57 14.69
CA PRO A 149 5.74 19.62 15.68
C PRO A 149 4.44 20.14 16.31
N LYS A 150 4.43 20.20 17.65
CA LYS A 150 3.29 20.71 18.45
C LYS A 150 2.00 19.88 18.36
N ARG A 151 1.99 18.72 17.71
CA ARG A 151 0.86 17.81 17.71
C ARG A 151 0.95 16.89 18.92
N PRO A 152 -0.06 16.83 19.81
CA PRO A 152 -0.15 15.76 20.81
C PRO A 152 -0.26 14.40 20.12
N GLU A 153 0.50 13.43 20.60
CA GLU A 153 0.54 12.09 19.99
C GLU A 153 0.31 11.01 21.03
N ILE A 154 -0.35 9.93 20.62
CA ILE A 154 -0.41 8.67 21.38
C ILE A 154 0.84 7.88 21.00
N ASN A 155 1.68 7.54 21.97
CA ASN A 155 2.93 6.86 21.68
C ASN A 155 2.74 5.41 21.22
N ALA A 156 3.78 4.85 20.58
CA ALA A 156 3.75 3.49 20.04
C ALA A 156 3.42 2.41 21.07
N GLY A 157 3.88 2.56 22.31
CA GLY A 157 3.59 1.62 23.41
C GLY A 157 2.11 1.61 23.79
N GLU A 158 1.47 2.78 23.80
CA GLU A 158 0.02 2.89 24.04
C GLU A 158 -0.79 2.29 22.90
N PHE A 159 -0.36 2.49 21.64
CA PHE A 159 -0.94 1.83 20.48
C PHE A 159 -0.84 0.31 20.60
N SER A 160 0.36 -0.23 20.83
CA SER A 160 0.58 -1.68 20.99
C SER A 160 -0.29 -2.26 22.09
N LYS A 161 -0.36 -1.60 23.23
CA LYS A 161 -1.18 -2.04 24.38
C LYS A 161 -2.68 -2.06 24.04
N ALA A 162 -3.17 -1.02 23.37
CA ALA A 162 -4.59 -0.89 23.03
C ALA A 162 -5.03 -1.90 21.94
N LEU A 163 -4.18 -2.17 20.96
CA LEU A 163 -4.49 -3.09 19.86
C LEU A 163 -4.12 -4.55 20.19
N GLY A 164 -3.22 -4.76 21.16
CA GLY A 164 -2.67 -6.08 21.47
C GLY A 164 -1.81 -6.64 20.33
N ILE A 165 -1.16 -5.78 19.56
CA ILE A 165 -0.16 -6.08 18.53
C ILE A 165 0.99 -5.09 18.63
N ASP A 166 2.18 -5.49 18.20
CA ASP A 166 3.33 -4.60 18.19
C ASP A 166 3.29 -3.62 17.01
N VAL A 167 3.82 -2.41 17.23
CA VAL A 167 4.11 -1.48 16.16
C VAL A 167 5.35 -1.97 15.44
N LEU A 168 5.17 -2.36 14.17
CA LEU A 168 6.25 -2.88 13.33
C LEU A 168 7.34 -1.83 13.07
N SER A 169 6.91 -0.61 12.74
CA SER A 169 7.81 0.49 12.46
C SER A 169 7.12 1.83 12.68
N THR A 170 7.92 2.88 12.84
CA THR A 170 7.45 4.27 12.92
C THR A 170 8.12 5.10 11.83
N VAL A 171 7.31 5.72 10.97
CA VAL A 171 7.78 6.62 9.92
C VAL A 171 7.73 8.05 10.44
N PRO A 172 8.88 8.75 10.55
CA PRO A 172 8.92 10.09 11.08
C PRO A 172 8.25 11.10 10.13
N PHE A 173 7.71 12.15 10.70
CA PHE A 173 7.27 13.31 9.94
C PHE A 173 8.48 14.12 9.46
N ASP A 174 8.60 14.27 8.14
CA ASP A 174 9.58 15.14 7.50
C ASP A 174 8.94 15.81 6.28
N ALA A 175 8.45 17.02 6.47
CA ALA A 175 7.73 17.74 5.43
C ALA A 175 8.60 18.05 4.20
N GLN A 176 9.90 18.31 4.42
CA GLN A 176 10.80 18.62 3.31
C GLN A 176 11.12 17.38 2.49
N LEU A 177 11.50 16.29 3.15
CA LEU A 177 11.87 15.04 2.48
C LEU A 177 10.68 14.46 1.69
N PHE A 178 9.54 14.29 2.36
CA PHE A 178 8.34 13.73 1.71
C PHE A 178 7.76 14.66 0.65
N GLY A 179 7.75 15.97 0.90
CA GLY A 179 7.28 16.96 -0.08
C GLY A 179 8.16 17.01 -1.32
N THR A 180 9.48 16.91 -1.17
CA THR A 180 10.42 16.85 -2.29
C THR A 180 10.22 15.57 -3.10
N ALA A 181 10.15 14.42 -2.43
CA ALA A 181 9.95 13.13 -3.09
C ALA A 181 8.65 13.11 -3.90
N ALA A 182 7.52 13.47 -3.27
CA ALA A 182 6.22 13.48 -3.92
C ALA A 182 6.14 14.43 -5.12
N ASN A 183 6.66 15.66 -5.00
CA ASN A 183 6.62 16.64 -6.08
C ASN A 183 7.55 16.29 -7.26
N ASN A 184 8.56 15.48 -7.03
CA ASN A 184 9.50 15.04 -8.07
C ASN A 184 9.18 13.64 -8.62
N GLY A 185 8.20 12.93 -8.06
CA GLY A 185 7.94 11.52 -8.41
C GLY A 185 9.14 10.63 -8.11
N GLN A 186 9.78 10.84 -6.96
CA GLN A 186 10.97 10.12 -6.52
C GLN A 186 10.68 9.30 -5.26
N MET A 187 11.37 8.16 -5.13
CA MET A 187 11.33 7.40 -3.90
C MET A 187 12.11 8.13 -2.79
N ILE A 188 11.71 7.94 -1.53
CA ILE A 188 12.37 8.54 -0.36
C ILE A 188 13.86 8.19 -0.34
N ALA A 189 14.23 6.95 -0.68
CA ALA A 189 15.62 6.50 -0.73
C ALA A 189 16.45 7.17 -1.83
N GLU A 190 15.83 7.57 -2.93
CA GLU A 190 16.51 8.32 -4.01
C GLU A 190 16.81 9.76 -3.58
N VAL A 191 15.90 10.37 -2.80
CA VAL A 191 16.11 11.73 -2.28
C VAL A 191 17.12 11.71 -1.13
N GLN A 192 17.00 10.76 -0.20
CA GLN A 192 17.88 10.66 0.97
C GLN A 192 17.98 9.23 1.49
N ALA A 193 18.92 8.45 0.95
CA ALA A 193 19.11 7.03 1.25
C ALA A 193 19.34 6.72 2.75
N GLY A 194 20.04 7.58 3.49
CA GLY A 194 20.32 7.39 4.93
C GLY A 194 19.32 8.07 5.87
N SER A 195 18.12 8.40 5.40
CA SER A 195 17.11 9.00 6.27
C SER A 195 16.45 7.97 7.20
N LYS A 196 15.96 8.43 8.36
CA LYS A 196 15.16 7.59 9.26
C LYS A 196 13.90 7.03 8.59
N ALA A 197 13.35 7.75 7.61
CA ALA A 197 12.21 7.28 6.82
C ALA A 197 12.62 6.09 5.93
N THR A 198 13.78 6.17 5.27
CA THR A 198 14.32 5.06 4.47
C THR A 198 14.59 3.83 5.34
N GLU A 199 15.18 4.01 6.53
CA GLU A 199 15.39 2.91 7.49
C GLU A 199 14.06 2.26 7.90
N ALA A 200 13.03 3.07 8.17
CA ALA A 200 11.69 2.57 8.50
C ALA A 200 11.08 1.75 7.37
N PHE A 201 11.18 2.22 6.11
CA PHE A 201 10.68 1.46 4.96
C PHE A 201 11.47 0.18 4.71
N THR A 202 12.78 0.19 4.90
CA THR A 202 13.63 -1.01 4.84
C THR A 202 13.18 -2.05 5.88
N GLN A 203 12.92 -1.62 7.11
CA GLN A 203 12.40 -2.48 8.18
C GLN A 203 11.04 -3.09 7.81
N ILE A 204 10.12 -2.28 7.28
CA ILE A 204 8.80 -2.75 6.83
C ILE A 204 8.96 -3.79 5.72
N ALA A 205 9.74 -3.50 4.69
CA ALA A 205 9.97 -4.40 3.57
C ALA A 205 10.61 -5.73 4.01
N SER A 206 11.61 -5.66 4.91
CA SER A 206 12.24 -6.86 5.50
C SER A 206 11.22 -7.73 6.24
N ALA A 207 10.38 -7.12 7.07
CA ALA A 207 9.38 -7.84 7.85
C ALA A 207 8.29 -8.49 6.98
N LEU A 208 7.86 -7.82 5.89
CA LEU A 208 6.82 -8.34 4.99
C LEU A 208 7.34 -9.43 4.05
N THR A 209 8.60 -9.33 3.62
CA THR A 209 9.18 -10.27 2.66
C THR A 209 9.96 -11.42 3.31
N GLY A 210 10.22 -11.33 4.60
CA GLY A 210 11.10 -12.27 5.31
C GLY A 210 12.58 -12.18 4.90
N ARG A 211 12.98 -11.17 4.12
CA ARG A 211 14.37 -10.98 3.69
C ARG A 211 15.17 -10.24 4.75
N PRO A 212 16.47 -10.59 4.93
CA PRO A 212 17.34 -9.83 5.79
C PRO A 212 17.40 -8.35 5.40
N GLN A 213 17.48 -7.45 6.37
CA GLN A 213 17.51 -6.00 6.13
C GLN A 213 18.65 -5.59 5.19
N ALA A 214 19.83 -6.23 5.32
CA ALA A 214 20.98 -5.98 4.46
C ALA A 214 20.68 -6.25 2.96
N ASP A 215 19.88 -7.25 2.65
CA ASP A 215 19.49 -7.57 1.27
C ASP A 215 18.49 -6.55 0.71
N VAL A 216 17.62 -6.01 1.57
CA VAL A 216 16.69 -4.93 1.20
C VAL A 216 17.45 -3.63 0.96
N ASP A 217 18.39 -3.28 1.83
CA ASP A 217 19.26 -2.09 1.67
C ASP A 217 20.10 -2.16 0.39
N ALA A 218 20.56 -3.35 0.01
CA ALA A 218 21.32 -3.55 -1.23
C ALA A 218 20.47 -3.34 -2.49
N ALA A 219 19.19 -3.64 -2.43
CA ALA A 219 18.26 -3.45 -3.54
C ALA A 219 17.81 -1.99 -3.73
N LEU A 220 18.03 -1.12 -2.74
CA LEU A 220 17.70 0.31 -2.77
C LEU A 220 18.86 1.20 -3.28
N ARG A 221 20.03 0.62 -3.57
CA ARG A 221 21.22 1.30 -4.08
C ARG A 221 21.34 1.10 -5.59
#